data_0f179f8d166f76c45c4ace72ae0d506f
#
_entry.id   0f179f8d166f76c45c4ace72ae0d506f
#
_cell.length_a   1.000
_cell.length_b   1.000
_cell.length_c   1.000
_cell.angle_alpha   90.00
_cell.angle_beta   90.00
_cell.angle_gamma   90.00
#
_symmetry.space_group_name_H-M   'P 1'
#
loop_
_entity.id
_entity.type
_entity.pdbx_description
1 polymer ?
#
loop_
_entity_poly.entity_id
_entity_poly.type
_entity_poly.pdbx_seq_one_letter_code
_entity_poly.pdbx_strand_id
1 'polypeptide(L)'
;MSDENIKNGGPKMLMQRFMENYKKAWETRDEFLLASLFTEDGQYHNTPFAVQTGHAQIRQYWQRVKLQTDIVLTFDILHAEALRGMAHWHTTYQVTSEEMFAMWAASTGTSQLARQPGDPLPRLVLDGVAVAGFEAGGLCRDFRIWWHSVVAS
;
A
#
# COMPACT_ATOMS: atom_id res chain seq x y z
N MET A 1 -17.50 -28.40 8.58
CA MET A 1 -17.15 -27.34 9.41
C MET A 1 -15.69 -27.14 9.54
N SER A 2 -15.02 -28.06 10.15
CA SER A 2 -13.60 -27.86 10.35
C SER A 2 -12.86 -27.69 9.03
N ASP A 3 -13.23 -28.39 7.99
CA ASP A 3 -12.60 -28.23 6.70
C ASP A 3 -12.76 -26.82 6.17
N GLU A 4 -13.95 -26.29 6.35
CA GLU A 4 -14.20 -24.95 5.89
C GLU A 4 -13.43 -23.94 6.70
N ASN A 5 -13.34 -24.14 8.01
CA ASN A 5 -12.53 -23.29 8.85
C ASN A 5 -11.07 -23.33 8.46
N ILE A 6 -10.58 -24.51 8.16
CA ILE A 6 -9.19 -24.65 7.71
C ILE A 6 -8.99 -23.89 6.42
N LYS A 7 -9.90 -24.02 5.48
CA LYS A 7 -9.80 -23.29 4.22
C LYS A 7 -9.80 -21.78 4.45
N ASN A 8 -10.74 -21.33 5.29
CA ASN A 8 -10.85 -19.90 5.56
C ASN A 8 -9.67 -19.37 6.34
N GLY A 9 -9.02 -20.23 7.14
CA GLY A 9 -7.84 -19.84 7.88
C GLY A 9 -6.54 -20.13 7.18
N GLY A 10 -6.58 -20.59 5.92
CA GLY A 10 -5.38 -20.95 5.19
C GLY A 10 -4.56 -19.75 4.76
N PRO A 11 -3.40 -20.02 4.13
CA PRO A 11 -2.46 -18.96 3.75
C PRO A 11 -3.08 -17.90 2.85
N LYS A 12 -3.87 -18.31 1.87
CA LYS A 12 -4.51 -17.35 0.97
C LYS A 12 -5.41 -16.39 1.74
N MET A 13 -6.05 -16.89 2.82
CA MET A 13 -6.97 -16.08 3.59
C MET A 13 -6.27 -14.97 4.35
N LEU A 14 -5.08 -15.24 4.90
CA LEU A 14 -4.31 -14.20 5.57
C LEU A 14 -3.95 -13.08 4.60
N MET A 15 -3.44 -13.45 3.43
CA MET A 15 -3.03 -12.46 2.44
C MET A 15 -4.25 -11.73 1.87
N GLN A 16 -5.34 -12.46 1.61
CA GLN A 16 -6.57 -11.86 1.10
C GLN A 16 -7.10 -10.82 2.10
N ARG A 17 -7.16 -11.19 3.37
CA ARG A 17 -7.66 -10.29 4.42
C ARG A 17 -6.75 -9.08 4.58
N PHE A 18 -5.43 -9.31 4.55
CA PHE A 18 -4.49 -8.20 4.65
C PHE A 18 -4.72 -7.22 3.50
N MET A 19 -4.81 -7.71 2.27
CA MET A 19 -4.98 -6.83 1.12
C MET A 19 -6.34 -6.13 1.11
N GLU A 20 -7.39 -6.79 1.58
CA GLU A 20 -8.70 -6.13 1.72
C GLU A 20 -8.64 -4.97 2.70
N ASN A 21 -7.93 -5.16 3.81
CA ASN A 21 -7.79 -4.10 4.81
C ASN A 21 -6.81 -3.02 4.35
N TYR A 22 -5.78 -3.39 3.62
CA TYR A 22 -4.85 -2.44 3.02
C TYR A 22 -5.61 -1.53 2.05
N LYS A 23 -6.43 -2.12 1.20
CA LYS A 23 -7.30 -1.39 0.28
C LYS A 23 -8.21 -0.43 1.05
N LYS A 24 -8.88 -0.93 2.09
CA LYS A 24 -9.78 -0.10 2.88
C LYS A 24 -9.04 1.04 3.55
N ALA A 25 -7.88 0.75 4.13
CA ALA A 25 -7.08 1.78 4.80
C ALA A 25 -6.66 2.87 3.81
N TRP A 26 -6.25 2.48 2.62
CA TRP A 26 -5.82 3.46 1.62
C TRP A 26 -7.00 4.27 1.10
N GLU A 27 -8.10 3.61 0.73
CA GLU A 27 -9.25 4.29 0.14
C GLU A 27 -9.94 5.20 1.14
N THR A 28 -9.90 4.88 2.42
CA THR A 28 -10.47 5.73 3.47
C THR A 28 -9.43 6.63 4.13
N ARG A 29 -8.18 6.54 3.72
CA ARG A 29 -7.05 7.31 4.26
C ARG A 29 -6.92 7.11 5.76
N ASP A 30 -7.02 5.87 6.20
CA ASP A 30 -7.04 5.52 7.62
C ASP A 30 -5.70 4.94 8.05
N GLU A 31 -4.82 5.79 8.55
CA GLU A 31 -3.49 5.39 8.99
C GLU A 31 -3.54 4.45 10.19
N PHE A 32 -4.57 4.57 11.03
CA PHE A 32 -4.69 3.70 12.21
C PHE A 32 -5.10 2.30 11.82
N LEU A 33 -6.01 2.18 10.86
CA LEU A 33 -6.35 0.86 10.34
C LEU A 33 -5.11 0.21 9.73
N LEU A 34 -4.35 0.95 8.94
CA LEU A 34 -3.14 0.39 8.34
C LEU A 34 -2.18 -0.10 9.42
N ALA A 35 -1.87 0.75 10.40
CA ALA A 35 -0.92 0.35 11.44
C ALA A 35 -1.40 -0.87 12.21
N SER A 36 -2.71 -1.01 12.40
CA SER A 36 -3.27 -2.14 13.15
C SER A 36 -3.06 -3.49 12.45
N LEU A 37 -2.69 -3.49 11.18
CA LEU A 37 -2.44 -4.73 10.44
C LEU A 37 -1.07 -5.30 10.75
N PHE A 38 -0.22 -4.54 11.43
CA PHE A 38 1.18 -4.88 11.67
C PHE A 38 1.44 -5.24 13.12
N THR A 39 2.47 -6.06 13.35
CA THR A 39 2.98 -6.24 14.71
C THR A 39 3.56 -4.92 15.21
N GLU A 40 3.80 -4.82 16.53
CA GLU A 40 4.31 -3.59 17.13
C GLU A 40 5.62 -3.13 16.50
N ASP A 41 6.46 -4.08 16.07
CA ASP A 41 7.75 -3.80 15.45
C ASP A 41 7.73 -4.15 13.96
N GLY A 42 6.55 -4.23 13.35
CA GLY A 42 6.40 -4.57 11.95
C GLY A 42 7.11 -3.58 11.04
N GLN A 43 7.52 -4.06 9.89
CA GLN A 43 8.27 -3.26 8.93
C GLN A 43 7.49 -3.08 7.64
N TYR A 44 7.44 -1.85 7.19
CA TYR A 44 6.80 -1.46 5.94
C TYR A 44 7.88 -0.89 5.03
N HIS A 45 8.22 -1.64 4.00
CA HIS A 45 9.23 -1.21 3.02
C HIS A 45 8.50 -0.63 1.81
N ASN A 46 8.42 0.68 1.74
CA ASN A 46 7.74 1.35 0.63
C ASN A 46 8.59 1.38 -0.64
N THR A 47 9.89 1.12 -0.51
CA THR A 47 10.82 0.86 -1.62
C THR A 47 11.89 -0.08 -1.09
N PRO A 48 12.72 -0.67 -1.96
CA PRO A 48 13.82 -1.51 -1.48
C PRO A 48 14.80 -0.76 -0.58
N PHE A 49 14.79 0.56 -0.60
CA PHE A 49 15.80 1.37 0.09
C PHE A 49 15.24 2.10 1.32
N ALA A 50 13.97 1.93 1.65
CA ALA A 50 13.36 2.67 2.75
C ALA A 50 12.47 1.75 3.55
N VAL A 51 12.58 1.84 4.88
CA VAL A 51 11.76 1.04 5.78
C VAL A 51 11.17 1.92 6.88
N GLN A 52 9.91 1.64 7.20
CA GLN A 52 9.21 2.23 8.33
C GLN A 52 9.03 1.13 9.35
N THR A 53 9.59 1.30 10.53
CA THR A 53 9.53 0.28 11.57
C THR A 53 8.61 0.74 12.69
N GLY A 54 7.60 -0.06 12.99
CA GLY A 54 6.67 0.20 14.08
C GLY A 54 5.51 1.10 13.68
N HIS A 55 4.47 1.05 14.50
CA HIS A 55 3.21 1.72 14.18
C HIS A 55 3.37 3.24 13.99
N ALA A 56 4.18 3.87 14.83
CA ALA A 56 4.34 5.32 14.73
C ALA A 56 4.98 5.73 13.41
N GLN A 57 6.04 5.03 13.00
CA GLN A 57 6.72 5.35 11.74
C GLN A 57 5.84 5.04 10.54
N ILE A 58 5.11 3.94 10.60
CA ILE A 58 4.19 3.55 9.52
C ILE A 58 3.11 4.63 9.35
N ARG A 59 2.52 5.07 10.45
CA ARG A 59 1.50 6.13 10.38
C ARG A 59 2.08 7.43 9.87
N GLN A 60 3.30 7.77 10.30
CA GLN A 60 3.92 9.01 9.85
C GLN A 60 4.18 8.98 8.35
N TYR A 61 4.69 7.86 7.84
CA TYR A 61 4.89 7.71 6.39
C TYR A 61 3.55 7.89 5.65
N TRP A 62 2.48 7.36 6.21
CA TRP A 62 1.16 7.36 5.58
C TRP A 62 0.43 8.71 5.65
N GLN A 63 1.01 9.71 6.30
CA GLN A 63 0.42 11.05 6.26
C GLN A 63 0.26 11.56 4.83
N ARG A 64 1.14 11.14 3.92
CA ARG A 64 1.05 11.53 2.52
C ARG A 64 -0.23 11.05 1.85
N VAL A 65 -0.83 9.98 2.34
CA VAL A 65 -2.08 9.48 1.77
C VAL A 65 -3.22 10.47 1.99
N LYS A 66 -3.12 11.30 3.02
CA LYS A 66 -4.12 12.32 3.29
C LYS A 66 -4.12 13.44 2.25
N LEU A 67 -3.07 13.52 1.44
CA LEU A 67 -2.99 14.47 0.33
C LEU A 67 -3.54 13.88 -0.96
N GLN A 68 -4.10 12.69 -0.90
CA GLN A 68 -4.73 12.01 -2.04
C GLN A 68 -6.23 11.99 -1.84
N THR A 69 -6.98 11.95 -2.93
CA THR A 69 -8.43 11.81 -2.85
C THR A 69 -8.90 10.94 -4.01
N ASP A 70 -10.14 10.47 -3.91
CA ASP A 70 -10.75 9.63 -4.94
C ASP A 70 -9.84 8.43 -5.25
N ILE A 71 -9.48 7.71 -4.21
CA ILE A 71 -8.52 6.60 -4.27
C ILE A 71 -9.26 5.32 -4.62
N VAL A 72 -8.75 4.62 -5.63
CA VAL A 72 -9.32 3.32 -6.04
C VAL A 72 -8.17 2.33 -6.11
N LEU A 73 -8.28 1.25 -5.34
CA LEU A 73 -7.27 0.19 -5.29
C LEU A 73 -7.92 -1.14 -5.68
N THR A 74 -7.27 -1.87 -6.57
CA THR A 74 -7.65 -3.24 -6.91
C THR A 74 -6.44 -4.14 -6.69
N PHE A 75 -6.68 -5.43 -6.48
CA PHE A 75 -5.58 -6.37 -6.26
C PHE A 75 -5.99 -7.79 -6.62
N ASP A 76 -4.97 -8.60 -6.88
CA ASP A 76 -5.10 -10.04 -7.11
C ASP A 76 -4.06 -10.76 -6.27
N ILE A 77 -4.46 -11.85 -5.62
CA ILE A 77 -3.51 -12.69 -4.90
C ILE A 77 -2.78 -13.56 -5.91
N LEU A 78 -1.46 -13.40 -5.98
CA LEU A 78 -0.62 -14.16 -6.92
C LEU A 78 -0.16 -15.47 -6.33
N HIS A 79 0.14 -15.48 -5.03
CA HIS A 79 0.67 -16.67 -4.37
C HIS A 79 0.48 -16.52 -2.86
N ALA A 80 0.29 -17.63 -2.17
CA ALA A 80 0.20 -17.61 -0.71
C ALA A 80 0.73 -18.92 -0.15
N GLU A 81 1.52 -18.80 0.92
CA GLU A 81 2.03 -19.91 1.71
C GLU A 81 1.61 -19.69 3.16
N ALA A 82 2.04 -20.56 4.07
CA ALA A 82 1.53 -20.57 5.43
C ALA A 82 1.52 -19.19 6.09
N LEU A 83 2.65 -18.46 6.02
CA LEU A 83 2.77 -17.16 6.67
C LEU A 83 3.35 -16.11 5.72
N ARG A 84 3.20 -16.32 4.43
CA ARG A 84 3.66 -15.36 3.42
C ARG A 84 2.68 -15.30 2.27
N GLY A 85 2.58 -14.13 1.68
CA GLY A 85 1.74 -13.97 0.50
C GLY A 85 2.29 -12.93 -0.45
N MET A 86 1.79 -12.97 -1.67
CA MET A 86 2.20 -12.05 -2.72
C MET A 86 0.95 -11.62 -3.47
N ALA A 87 0.85 -10.34 -3.78
CA ALA A 87 -0.29 -9.79 -4.49
C ALA A 87 0.17 -8.78 -5.52
N HIS A 88 -0.53 -8.74 -6.65
CA HIS A 88 -0.44 -7.62 -7.58
C HIS A 88 -1.46 -6.58 -7.14
N TRP A 89 -1.07 -5.31 -7.15
CA TRP A 89 -2.00 -4.25 -6.79
C TRP A 89 -1.90 -3.10 -7.78
N HIS A 90 -2.99 -2.37 -7.89
CA HIS A 90 -3.11 -1.26 -8.81
C HIS A 90 -3.91 -0.17 -8.11
N THR A 91 -3.39 1.05 -8.07
CA THR A 91 -4.04 2.15 -7.38
C THR A 91 -4.06 3.38 -8.26
N THR A 92 -5.17 4.09 -8.24
CA THR A 92 -5.25 5.41 -8.85
C THR A 92 -5.76 6.38 -7.80
N TYR A 93 -5.29 7.62 -7.87
CA TYR A 93 -5.78 8.66 -6.98
C TYR A 93 -5.58 10.03 -7.58
N GLN A 94 -6.39 10.99 -7.12
CA GLN A 94 -6.29 12.37 -7.54
C GLN A 94 -5.33 13.10 -6.59
N VAL A 95 -4.37 13.82 -7.16
CA VAL A 95 -3.45 14.68 -6.39
C VAL A 95 -4.20 15.93 -5.97
N THR A 96 -4.03 16.36 -4.73
CA THR A 96 -4.78 17.49 -4.19
C THR A 96 -3.94 18.73 -3.95
N SER A 97 -2.61 18.64 -4.13
CA SER A 97 -1.75 19.79 -3.84
C SER A 97 -0.48 19.72 -4.68
N GLU A 98 0.14 20.90 -4.88
CA GLU A 98 1.43 20.98 -5.55
C GLU A 98 2.50 20.24 -4.74
N GLU A 99 2.40 20.29 -3.41
CA GLU A 99 3.33 19.58 -2.54
C GLU A 99 3.31 18.09 -2.81
N MET A 100 2.12 17.49 -2.90
CA MET A 100 2.00 16.07 -3.18
C MET A 100 2.55 15.72 -4.56
N PHE A 101 2.27 16.56 -5.56
CA PHE A 101 2.79 16.33 -6.89
C PHE A 101 4.32 16.35 -6.88
N ALA A 102 4.92 17.32 -6.17
CA ALA A 102 6.36 17.43 -6.10
C ALA A 102 6.98 16.22 -5.40
N MET A 103 6.36 15.71 -4.33
CA MET A 103 6.84 14.52 -3.65
C MET A 103 6.80 13.30 -4.57
N TRP A 104 5.70 13.17 -5.32
CA TRP A 104 5.57 12.06 -6.26
C TRP A 104 6.63 12.15 -7.36
N ALA A 105 6.79 13.34 -7.95
CA ALA A 105 7.75 13.54 -9.03
C ALA A 105 9.17 13.21 -8.57
N ALA A 106 9.53 13.62 -7.35
CA ALA A 106 10.83 13.33 -6.80
C ALA A 106 11.03 11.83 -6.59
N SER A 107 10.01 11.14 -6.07
CA SER A 107 10.13 9.71 -5.76
C SER A 107 10.16 8.84 -7.01
N THR A 108 9.59 9.30 -8.12
CA THR A 108 9.55 8.55 -9.36
C THR A 108 10.64 8.97 -10.34
N GLY A 109 11.37 10.04 -10.03
CA GLY A 109 12.39 10.56 -10.94
C GLY A 109 11.80 11.28 -12.15
N THR A 110 10.56 11.73 -12.05
CA THR A 110 9.88 12.37 -13.18
C THR A 110 9.70 13.87 -12.98
N SER A 111 10.62 14.49 -12.25
CA SER A 111 10.56 15.92 -11.97
C SER A 111 10.63 16.80 -13.24
N GLN A 112 10.95 16.19 -14.37
CA GLN A 112 11.05 16.92 -15.63
C GLN A 112 9.75 16.97 -16.40
N LEU A 113 8.67 16.45 -15.85
CA LEU A 113 7.39 16.52 -16.53
C LEU A 113 7.01 17.97 -16.78
N ALA A 114 6.48 18.22 -17.97
CA ALA A 114 6.16 19.59 -18.42
C ALA A 114 4.82 20.03 -17.82
N ARG A 115 4.82 20.29 -16.52
CA ARG A 115 3.65 20.83 -15.84
C ARG A 115 4.04 22.15 -15.21
N GLN A 116 3.24 23.18 -15.48
CA GLN A 116 3.47 24.50 -14.91
C GLN A 116 2.65 24.69 -13.65
N PRO A 117 3.14 25.48 -12.68
CA PRO A 117 2.33 25.83 -11.52
C PRO A 117 1.01 26.45 -11.98
N GLY A 118 -0.10 25.97 -11.38
CA GLY A 118 -1.41 26.44 -11.77
C GLY A 118 -2.14 25.57 -12.78
N ASP A 119 -1.42 24.66 -13.45
CA ASP A 119 -2.07 23.67 -14.29
C ASP A 119 -2.90 22.73 -13.40
N PRO A 120 -3.94 22.10 -13.94
CA PRO A 120 -4.72 21.14 -13.18
C PRO A 120 -3.83 20.04 -12.62
N LEU A 121 -4.06 19.68 -11.34
CA LEU A 121 -3.33 18.59 -10.72
C LEU A 121 -3.78 17.25 -11.30
N PRO A 122 -2.85 16.36 -11.57
CA PRO A 122 -3.17 15.13 -12.28
C PRO A 122 -3.73 14.05 -11.38
N ARG A 123 -4.34 13.06 -12.01
CA ARG A 123 -4.58 11.77 -11.38
C ARG A 123 -3.38 10.89 -11.66
N LEU A 124 -2.96 10.14 -10.65
CA LEU A 124 -1.79 9.27 -10.76
C LEU A 124 -2.20 7.81 -10.75
N VAL A 125 -1.38 6.99 -11.37
CA VAL A 125 -1.54 5.53 -11.40
C VAL A 125 -0.30 4.92 -10.81
N LEU A 126 -0.49 3.99 -9.87
CA LEU A 126 0.58 3.16 -9.33
C LEU A 126 0.23 1.71 -9.59
N ASP A 127 1.24 0.92 -9.96
CA ASP A 127 1.06 -0.50 -10.19
C ASP A 127 2.26 -1.22 -9.61
N GLY A 128 2.03 -2.32 -8.91
CA GLY A 128 3.13 -2.99 -8.26
C GLY A 128 2.78 -4.35 -7.69
N VAL A 129 3.76 -4.88 -6.98
CA VAL A 129 3.65 -6.17 -6.32
C VAL A 129 3.96 -5.97 -4.85
N ALA A 130 3.19 -6.63 -4.01
CA ALA A 130 3.38 -6.61 -2.56
C ALA A 130 3.72 -8.02 -2.09
N VAL A 131 4.67 -8.09 -1.15
CA VAL A 131 5.01 -9.34 -0.47
C VAL A 131 4.84 -9.11 1.02
N ALA A 132 4.06 -9.95 1.68
CA ALA A 132 3.78 -9.81 3.10
C ALA A 132 4.17 -11.08 3.84
N GLY A 133 4.83 -10.91 4.99
CA GLY A 133 5.12 -11.99 5.92
C GLY A 133 4.32 -11.77 7.19
N PHE A 134 3.74 -12.85 7.72
CA PHE A 134 2.84 -12.78 8.87
C PHE A 134 3.40 -13.56 10.05
N GLU A 135 3.01 -13.17 11.25
CA GLU A 135 3.25 -14.02 12.42
C GLU A 135 2.07 -14.99 12.58
N ALA A 136 2.24 -15.96 13.49
CA ALA A 136 1.23 -16.99 13.67
C ALA A 136 -0.12 -16.42 14.06
N GLY A 137 -0.16 -15.27 14.73
CA GLY A 137 -1.40 -14.61 15.12
C GLY A 137 -2.10 -13.87 14.00
N GLY A 138 -1.48 -13.78 12.83
CA GLY A 138 -2.11 -13.17 11.67
C GLY A 138 -1.70 -11.72 11.39
N LEU A 139 -0.94 -11.08 12.28
CA LEU A 139 -0.45 -9.73 12.04
C LEU A 139 0.75 -9.77 11.10
N CYS A 140 0.90 -8.73 10.32
CA CYS A 140 1.99 -8.62 9.36
C CYS A 140 3.27 -8.16 10.05
N ARG A 141 4.35 -8.89 9.83
CA ARG A 141 5.67 -8.55 10.37
C ARG A 141 6.52 -7.79 9.38
N ASP A 142 6.34 -8.07 8.10
CA ASP A 142 7.21 -7.55 7.06
C ASP A 142 6.37 -7.38 5.80
N PHE A 143 6.26 -6.15 5.35
CA PHE A 143 5.49 -5.82 4.15
C PHE A 143 6.38 -5.05 3.21
N ARG A 144 6.50 -5.52 1.97
CA ARG A 144 7.35 -4.90 0.97
C ARG A 144 6.56 -4.67 -0.30
N ILE A 145 6.77 -3.50 -0.91
CA ILE A 145 6.16 -3.20 -2.20
C ILE A 145 7.23 -2.77 -3.19
N TRP A 146 7.04 -3.20 -4.43
CA TRP A 146 7.79 -2.73 -5.59
C TRP A 146 6.76 -2.15 -6.52
N TRP A 147 7.03 -0.96 -7.04
CA TRP A 147 5.99 -0.28 -7.82
C TRP A 147 6.59 0.70 -8.80
N HIS A 148 5.79 1.00 -9.83
CA HIS A 148 6.02 2.09 -10.75
C HIS A 148 4.80 2.97 -10.79
N SER A 149 4.97 4.20 -11.27
CA SER A 149 3.88 5.15 -11.29
C SER A 149 4.00 6.08 -12.48
N VAL A 150 2.82 6.44 -13.02
CA VAL A 150 2.72 7.38 -14.13
C VAL A 150 1.53 8.28 -13.90
N VAL A 151 1.51 9.38 -14.65
CA VAL A 151 0.32 10.24 -14.70
C VAL A 151 -0.74 9.51 -15.53
N ALA A 152 -1.98 9.52 -15.07
CA ALA A 152 -3.08 8.90 -15.79
C ALA A 152 -3.35 9.70 -17.07
N SER A 153 -3.57 8.98 -18.15
CA SER A 153 -3.87 9.61 -19.44
C SER A 153 -5.33 9.98 -19.57
#